data_5ebdc492c858c71933422e0f6db1d57f
#
_entry.id   5ebdc492c858c71933422e0f6db1d57f
#
_cell.length_a   1.000
_cell.length_b   1.000
_cell.length_c   1.000
_cell.angle_alpha   90.00
_cell.angle_beta   90.00
_cell.angle_gamma   90.00
#
_symmetry.space_group_name_H-M   'P 1'
#
loop_
_entity.id
_entity.type
_entity.pdbx_description
1 polymer ?
#
loop_
_entity_poly.entity_id
_entity_poly.type
_entity_poly.pdbx_seq_one_letter_code
_entity_poly.pdbx_strand_id
1 'polypeptide(L)' 'MTEQQMVWKCEQWLGGRIKEQSVFHSEEQAREFVRKLANMSPDMVFKIEPMPIQHVWN' A
#
# COMPACT_ATOMS: atom_id res chain seq x y z
N MET A 1 8.24 -10.35 25.47
CA MET A 1 8.21 -10.59 24.02
C MET A 1 7.71 -9.36 23.30
N THR A 2 8.44 -8.93 22.31
CA THR A 2 8.08 -7.73 21.58
C THR A 2 7.33 -8.09 20.32
N GLU A 3 6.12 -7.59 20.19
CA GLU A 3 5.36 -7.79 18.97
C GLU A 3 5.70 -6.70 17.98
N GLN A 4 6.06 -7.12 16.79
CA GLN A 4 6.28 -6.16 15.72
C GLN A 4 4.94 -5.72 15.16
N GLN A 5 4.79 -4.41 15.05
CA GLN A 5 3.62 -3.87 14.38
C GLN A 5 3.79 -4.04 12.88
N MET A 6 2.78 -4.62 12.26
CA MET A 6 2.77 -4.77 10.81
C MET A 6 1.93 -3.67 10.20
N VAL A 7 2.38 -3.19 9.06
CA VAL A 7 1.61 -2.24 8.28
C VAL A 7 1.56 -2.76 6.84
N TRP A 8 0.67 -2.20 6.07
CA TRP A 8 0.52 -2.57 4.67
C TRP A 8 0.87 -1.37 3.81
N LYS A 9 1.94 -1.52 3.05
CA LYS A 9 2.38 -0.48 2.14
C LYS A 9 1.69 -0.69 0.81
N CYS A 10 1.07 0.37 0.31
CA CYS A 10 0.41 0.34 -0.98
C CYS A 10 1.17 1.26 -1.92
N GLU A 11 1.67 0.71 -3.01
CA GLU A 11 2.35 1.49 -4.04
C GLU A 11 1.43 1.67 -5.22
N GLN A 12 1.41 2.89 -5.74
CA GLN A 12 0.64 3.20 -6.94
C GLN A 12 1.60 3.42 -8.09
N TRP A 13 1.45 2.60 -9.11
CA TRP A 13 2.34 2.62 -10.27
C TRP A 13 1.57 3.04 -11.51
N LEU A 14 2.18 3.90 -12.31
CA LEU A 14 1.58 4.33 -13.56
C LEU A 14 2.70 4.48 -14.59
N GLY A 15 2.54 3.80 -15.73
CA GLY A 15 3.53 3.87 -16.78
C GLY A 15 4.90 3.36 -16.37
N GLY A 16 4.95 2.34 -15.49
CA GLY A 16 6.18 1.77 -15.05
C GLY A 16 6.91 2.57 -13.98
N ARG A 17 6.25 3.60 -13.44
CA ARG A 17 6.83 4.44 -12.40
C ARG A 17 5.94 4.49 -11.19
N ILE A 18 6.57 4.57 -10.02
CA ILE A 18 5.81 4.72 -8.79
C ILE A 18 5.34 6.16 -8.67
N LYS A 19 4.04 6.32 -8.46
CA LYS A 19 3.44 7.65 -8.34
C LYS A 19 3.31 8.06 -6.88
N GLU A 20 2.90 7.13 -6.03
CA GLU A 20 2.67 7.41 -4.64
C GLU A 20 2.81 6.16 -3.81
N GLN A 21 3.09 6.35 -2.54
CA GLN A 21 3.08 5.28 -1.55
C GLN A 21 2.17 5.69 -0.42
N SER A 22 1.41 4.73 0.07
CA SER A 22 0.55 4.93 1.24
C SER A 22 0.76 3.78 2.18
N VAL A 23 0.52 4.02 3.46
CA VAL A 23 0.70 3.02 4.49
C VAL A 23 -0.59 2.90 5.28
N PHE A 24 -1.03 1.68 5.52
CA PHE A 24 -2.26 1.41 6.24
C PHE A 24 -1.98 0.46 7.40
N HIS A 25 -2.81 0.55 8.42
CA HIS A 25 -2.63 -0.28 9.61
C HIS A 25 -3.31 -1.64 9.49
N SER A 26 -4.12 -1.84 8.46
CA SER A 26 -4.75 -3.13 8.23
C SER A 26 -4.83 -3.41 6.74
N GLU A 27 -4.82 -4.70 6.42
CA GLU A 27 -4.94 -5.13 5.04
C GLU A 27 -6.28 -4.69 4.44
N GLU A 28 -7.32 -4.74 5.25
CA GLU A 28 -8.65 -4.36 4.80
C GLU A 28 -8.68 -2.90 4.34
N GLN A 29 -8.06 -2.02 5.12
CA GLN A 29 -7.98 -0.61 4.75
C GLN A 29 -7.22 -0.42 3.44
N ALA A 30 -6.12 -1.15 3.28
CA ALA A 30 -5.33 -1.05 2.06
C ALA A 30 -6.14 -1.50 0.85
N ARG A 31 -6.87 -2.61 0.98
CA ARG A 31 -7.67 -3.12 -0.12
C ARG A 31 -8.81 -2.20 -0.48
N GLU A 32 -9.45 -1.58 0.51
CA GLU A 32 -10.50 -0.63 0.27
C GLU A 32 -10.00 0.58 -0.51
N PHE A 33 -8.83 1.07 -0.10
CA PHE A 33 -8.19 2.18 -0.78
C PHE A 33 -7.92 1.85 -2.25
N VAL A 34 -7.37 0.67 -2.50
CA VAL A 34 -7.08 0.23 -3.86
C VAL A 34 -8.36 0.11 -4.68
N ARG A 35 -9.40 -0.45 -4.07
CA ARG A 35 -10.66 -0.63 -4.79
C ARG A 35 -11.24 0.70 -5.26
N LYS A 36 -11.21 1.70 -4.38
CA LYS A 36 -11.72 3.01 -4.73
C LYS A 36 -10.91 3.66 -5.84
N LEU A 37 -9.60 3.61 -5.72
CA LEU A 37 -8.74 4.25 -6.71
C LEU A 37 -8.74 3.50 -8.04
N ALA A 38 -8.85 2.18 -8.00
CA ALA A 38 -8.88 1.41 -9.23
C ALA A 38 -10.10 1.74 -10.08
N ASN A 39 -11.22 2.05 -9.43
CA ASN A 39 -12.40 2.46 -10.16
C ASN A 39 -12.23 3.82 -10.83
N MET A 40 -11.42 4.68 -10.23
CA MET A 40 -11.20 6.03 -10.77
C MET A 40 -10.04 6.08 -11.75
N SER A 41 -9.10 5.18 -11.61
CA SER A 41 -7.89 5.18 -12.44
C SER A 41 -7.58 3.77 -12.91
N PRO A 42 -8.27 3.28 -13.94
CA PRO A 42 -8.11 1.88 -14.39
C PRO A 42 -6.73 1.56 -14.93
N ASP A 43 -5.97 2.57 -15.33
CA ASP A 43 -4.63 2.34 -15.86
C ASP A 43 -3.56 2.22 -14.77
N MET A 44 -3.92 2.49 -13.53
CA MET A 44 -2.97 2.45 -12.43
C MET A 44 -2.83 1.04 -11.89
N VAL A 45 -1.60 0.66 -11.56
CA VAL A 45 -1.30 -0.63 -10.97
C VAL A 45 -1.01 -0.42 -9.49
N PHE A 46 -1.57 -1.29 -8.68
CA PHE A 46 -1.41 -1.20 -7.23
C PHE A 46 -0.68 -2.42 -6.71
N LYS A 47 0.19 -2.18 -5.74
CA LYS A 47 0.91 -3.27 -5.08
C LYS A 47 0.79 -3.08 -3.59
N ILE A 48 0.24 -4.08 -2.90
CA ILE A 48 0.08 -4.07 -1.46
C ILE A 48 1.06 -5.08 -0.86
N GLU A 49 1.81 -4.64 0.14
CA GLU A 49 2.85 -5.47 0.72
C GLU A 49 2.87 -5.28 2.24
N PRO A 50 2.75 -6.38 3.00
CA PRO A 50 2.88 -6.29 4.45
C PRO A 50 4.35 -6.15 4.83
N MET A 51 4.62 -5.33 5.84
CA MET A 51 5.98 -5.17 6.32
C MET A 51 5.99 -4.64 7.74
N PRO A 52 7.07 -4.88 8.48
CA PRO A 52 7.21 -4.27 9.80
C PRO A 52 7.27 -2.75 9.67
N ILE A 53 6.65 -2.06 10.61
CA ILE A 53 6.53 -0.62 10.52
C ILE A 53 7.90 0.08 10.47
N GLN A 54 8.89 -0.52 11.09
CA GLN A 54 10.22 0.08 11.15
C GLN A 54 10.95 0.04 9.81
N HIS A 55 10.46 -0.72 8.84
CA HIS A 55 11.09 -0.84 7.53
C HIS A 55 10.42 0.03 6.47
N VAL A 56 9.31 0.66 6.81
CA VAL A 56 8.52 1.37 5.81
C VAL A 56 9.25 2.60 5.27
N TRP A 57 9.99 3.25 6.14
CA TRP A 57 10.62 4.53 5.80
C TRP A 57 12.12 4.44 5.53
N ASN A 58 12.62 3.27 5.28
CA ASN A 58 14.03 3.07 4.96
C ASN A 58 14.33 3.27 3.49
#